data_713ecc0bd6b78ac7420bd8f9cbb6bc8d
#
_entry.id   713ecc0bd6b78ac7420bd8f9cbb6bc8d
#
_cell.length_a   1.000
_cell.length_b   1.000
_cell.length_c   1.000
_cell.angle_alpha   90.00
_cell.angle_beta   90.00
_cell.angle_gamma   90.00
#
_symmetry.space_group_name_H-M   'P 1'
#
loop_
_entity.id
_entity.type
_entity.pdbx_description
1 polymer ?
#
loop_
_entity_poly.entity_id
_entity_poly.type
_entity_poly.pdbx_seq_one_letter_code
_entity_poly.pdbx_strand_id
1 'polypeptide(L)'
;EHVWAMPVVGETYDGVLNDINALHVQPEHAIEAINACAGGPVAEGSTGGGNGMITYEFKGGTGTASRRVTIGGQGYTLAVLVQANHGIRPWLNILGKPVGKLMPEGSLLDHETGSIIVIVATDAPLSALSLRHVARRAGLGVARGGSPGGNNSGDIFLAFSVAEPAVMPQAAGFLTQRNELNPEHI
;
A
#
# COMPACT_ATOMS: atom_id res chain seq x y z
N GLU A 1 7.21 -18.39 -21.25
CA GLU A 1 7.31 -19.07 -19.93
C GLU A 1 8.25 -18.30 -19.04
N HIS A 2 7.81 -17.99 -17.81
CA HIS A 2 8.68 -17.42 -16.78
C HIS A 2 9.42 -18.57 -16.09
N VAL A 3 10.73 -18.48 -16.03
CA VAL A 3 11.58 -19.51 -15.41
C VAL A 3 11.44 -19.50 -13.88
N TRP A 4 11.21 -18.31 -13.32
CA TRP A 4 11.00 -18.10 -11.88
C TRP A 4 10.32 -16.76 -11.63
N ALA A 5 9.73 -16.61 -10.46
CA ALA A 5 9.14 -15.35 -9.98
C ALA A 5 9.47 -15.16 -8.49
N MET A 6 9.63 -13.91 -8.09
CA MET A 6 9.81 -13.53 -6.68
C MET A 6 8.59 -12.73 -6.23
N PRO A 7 7.57 -13.38 -5.68
CA PRO A 7 6.40 -12.69 -5.16
C PRO A 7 6.80 -11.85 -3.93
N VAL A 8 6.17 -10.69 -3.78
CA VAL A 8 6.20 -9.91 -2.55
C VAL A 8 4.89 -10.17 -1.83
N VAL A 9 4.97 -10.75 -0.64
CA VAL A 9 3.82 -11.06 0.21
C VAL A 9 3.83 -10.11 1.40
N GLY A 10 2.73 -9.41 1.63
CA GLY A 10 2.52 -8.60 2.82
C GLY A 10 1.30 -9.12 3.57
N GLU A 11 1.36 -9.11 4.89
CA GLU A 11 0.26 -9.56 5.74
C GLU A 11 -0.16 -8.48 6.73
N THR A 12 -1.42 -8.54 7.15
CA THR A 12 -1.97 -7.78 8.25
C THR A 12 -2.69 -8.72 9.20
N TYR A 13 -2.60 -8.46 10.51
CA TYR A 13 -3.28 -9.28 11.51
C TYR A 13 -4.78 -8.95 11.52
N ASP A 14 -5.61 -9.96 11.31
CA ASP A 14 -7.07 -9.83 11.29
C ASP A 14 -7.81 -10.65 12.36
N GLY A 15 -7.05 -11.24 13.28
CA GLY A 15 -7.55 -12.18 14.29
C GLY A 15 -8.49 -11.59 15.35
N VAL A 16 -8.80 -10.29 15.29
CA VAL A 16 -9.84 -9.70 16.13
C VAL A 16 -11.23 -9.96 15.54
N LEU A 17 -11.37 -9.90 14.22
CA LEU A 17 -12.63 -10.03 13.50
C LEU A 17 -12.79 -11.37 12.77
N ASN A 18 -11.69 -12.06 12.52
CA ASN A 18 -11.66 -13.33 11.79
C ASN A 18 -10.98 -14.43 12.63
N ASP A 19 -11.30 -15.68 12.31
CA ASP A 19 -10.55 -16.84 12.80
C ASP A 19 -9.32 -17.10 11.91
N ILE A 20 -8.16 -16.59 12.32
CA ILE A 20 -6.90 -16.73 11.58
C ILE A 20 -6.39 -18.19 11.51
N ASN A 21 -6.84 -19.05 12.42
CA ASN A 21 -6.45 -20.46 12.46
C ASN A 21 -7.25 -21.33 11.50
N ALA A 22 -8.35 -20.82 10.99
CA ALA A 22 -9.19 -21.54 10.02
C ALA A 22 -8.57 -21.62 8.61
N LEU A 23 -7.45 -20.91 8.35
CA LEU A 23 -6.72 -20.92 7.08
C LEU A 23 -7.64 -20.66 5.87
N HIS A 24 -8.48 -19.63 5.96
CA HIS A 24 -9.48 -19.30 4.96
C HIS A 24 -8.89 -18.94 3.58
N VAL A 25 -7.67 -18.35 3.55
CA VAL A 25 -7.00 -17.99 2.31
C VAL A 25 -6.30 -19.22 1.75
N GLN A 26 -6.70 -19.61 0.53
CA GLN A 26 -6.21 -20.78 -0.17
C GLN A 26 -5.45 -20.36 -1.44
N PRO A 27 -4.59 -21.19 -2.03
CA PRO A 27 -3.86 -20.90 -3.27
C PRO A 27 -4.78 -20.47 -4.42
N GLU A 28 -5.98 -21.05 -4.49
CA GLU A 28 -6.99 -20.76 -5.51
C GLU A 28 -7.42 -19.29 -5.47
N HIS A 29 -7.52 -18.69 -4.30
CA HIS A 29 -7.87 -17.27 -4.16
C HIS A 29 -6.82 -16.35 -4.79
N ALA A 30 -5.53 -16.71 -4.69
CA ALA A 30 -4.46 -15.96 -5.36
C ALA A 30 -4.55 -16.11 -6.90
N ILE A 31 -4.82 -17.31 -7.39
CA ILE A 31 -5.00 -17.60 -8.81
C ILE A 31 -6.22 -16.85 -9.36
N GLU A 32 -7.34 -16.88 -8.66
CA GLU A 32 -8.56 -16.16 -9.02
C GLU A 32 -8.33 -14.65 -9.05
N ALA A 33 -7.62 -14.09 -8.06
CA ALA A 33 -7.29 -12.66 -8.03
C ALA A 33 -6.45 -12.23 -9.25
N ILE A 34 -5.49 -13.06 -9.66
CA ILE A 34 -4.68 -12.83 -10.87
C ILE A 34 -5.56 -12.88 -12.12
N ASN A 35 -6.40 -13.90 -12.25
CA ASN A 35 -7.25 -14.09 -13.41
C ASN A 35 -8.36 -13.04 -13.53
N ALA A 36 -8.87 -12.54 -12.41
CA ALA A 36 -9.89 -11.51 -12.36
C ALA A 36 -9.32 -10.08 -12.38
N CYS A 37 -8.01 -9.93 -12.47
CA CYS A 37 -7.36 -8.62 -12.49
C CYS A 37 -7.86 -7.77 -13.67
N ALA A 38 -8.37 -6.59 -13.38
CA ALA A 38 -8.94 -5.68 -14.38
C ALA A 38 -8.58 -4.24 -14.05
N GLY A 39 -8.54 -3.39 -15.09
CA GLY A 39 -8.42 -1.96 -14.90
C GLY A 39 -9.74 -1.33 -14.45
N GLY A 40 -9.67 -0.12 -13.88
CA GLY A 40 -10.83 0.64 -13.45
C GLY A 40 -10.88 0.88 -11.95
N PRO A 41 -12.05 1.24 -11.40
CA PRO A 41 -12.24 1.46 -9.97
C PRO A 41 -11.95 0.19 -9.16
N VAL A 42 -11.20 0.35 -8.09
CA VAL A 42 -10.92 -0.73 -7.12
C VAL A 42 -11.98 -0.74 -6.04
N ALA A 43 -12.48 -1.91 -5.67
CA ALA A 43 -13.38 -2.05 -4.54
C ALA A 43 -12.68 -1.65 -3.23
N GLU A 44 -13.34 -0.88 -2.39
CA GLU A 44 -12.80 -0.34 -1.14
C GLU A 44 -13.56 -0.84 0.09
N GLY A 45 -13.02 -0.61 1.26
CA GLY A 45 -13.59 -1.01 2.54
C GLY A 45 -13.36 -2.49 2.85
N SER A 46 -14.43 -3.21 3.20
CA SER A 46 -14.38 -4.63 3.57
C SER A 46 -14.33 -5.52 2.33
N THR A 47 -13.23 -5.47 1.60
CA THR A 47 -12.97 -6.28 0.41
C THR A 47 -11.62 -6.96 0.51
N GLY A 48 -11.53 -8.23 0.09
CA GLY A 48 -10.32 -9.02 0.17
C GLY A 48 -9.72 -8.98 1.59
N GLY A 49 -8.42 -8.69 1.70
CA GLY A 49 -7.73 -8.52 2.98
C GLY A 49 -8.28 -7.41 3.86
N GLY A 50 -9.09 -6.49 3.33
CA GLY A 50 -9.74 -5.44 4.11
C GLY A 50 -10.85 -5.91 5.04
N ASN A 51 -11.34 -7.15 4.90
CA ASN A 51 -12.48 -7.66 5.68
C ASN A 51 -12.23 -7.66 7.19
N GLY A 52 -11.06 -8.04 7.64
CA GLY A 52 -10.71 -8.16 9.06
C GLY A 52 -9.99 -6.95 9.65
N MET A 53 -9.93 -5.81 8.94
CA MET A 53 -9.11 -4.66 9.33
C MET A 53 -9.82 -3.72 10.30
N ILE A 54 -9.06 -3.22 11.27
CA ILE A 54 -9.48 -2.21 12.26
C ILE A 54 -8.51 -1.04 12.17
N THR A 55 -9.03 0.17 11.94
CA THR A 55 -8.19 1.38 11.81
C THR A 55 -8.71 2.48 12.72
N TYR A 56 -7.84 2.94 13.62
CA TYR A 56 -8.21 3.89 14.67
C TYR A 56 -9.46 3.43 15.46
N GLU A 57 -9.56 2.11 15.67
CA GLU A 57 -10.68 1.44 16.36
C GLU A 57 -12.05 1.60 15.67
N PHE A 58 -12.04 2.02 14.40
CA PHE A 58 -13.16 1.87 13.49
C PHE A 58 -12.95 0.66 12.59
N LYS A 59 -14.01 0.18 11.92
CA LYS A 59 -13.83 -0.80 10.86
C LYS A 59 -12.92 -0.21 9.78
N GLY A 60 -11.74 -0.79 9.64
CA GLY A 60 -10.76 -0.44 8.63
C GLY A 60 -11.04 -1.13 7.29
N GLY A 61 -10.03 -1.20 6.43
CA GLY A 61 -10.15 -1.89 5.16
C GLY A 61 -9.20 -1.41 4.09
N THR A 62 -9.56 -1.73 2.85
CA THR A 62 -8.84 -1.31 1.65
C THR A 62 -9.28 0.09 1.24
N GLY A 63 -8.32 0.95 0.92
CA GLY A 63 -8.57 2.27 0.36
C GLY A 63 -7.64 2.57 -0.81
N THR A 64 -8.09 3.42 -1.74
CA THR A 64 -7.29 3.81 -2.90
C THR A 64 -7.34 5.31 -3.16
N ALA A 65 -6.29 5.82 -3.79
CA ALA A 65 -6.28 7.18 -4.33
C ALA A 65 -5.33 7.26 -5.51
N SER A 66 -5.61 8.14 -6.45
CA SER A 66 -4.70 8.40 -7.56
C SER A 66 -4.61 9.89 -7.88
N ARG A 67 -3.50 10.27 -8.49
CA ARG A 67 -3.25 11.64 -8.98
C ARG A 67 -2.51 11.58 -10.31
N ARG A 68 -2.83 12.54 -11.17
CA ARG A 68 -1.99 12.82 -12.32
C ARG A 68 -1.04 13.95 -11.97
N VAL A 69 0.23 13.77 -12.31
CA VAL A 69 1.29 14.76 -12.13
C VAL A 69 1.96 15.04 -13.47
N THR A 70 2.41 16.25 -13.71
CA THR A 70 3.13 16.62 -14.93
C THR A 70 4.57 16.90 -14.58
N ILE A 71 5.50 16.17 -15.19
CA ILE A 71 6.95 16.30 -15.00
C ILE A 71 7.57 16.48 -16.38
N GLY A 72 8.34 17.54 -16.57
CA GLY A 72 8.96 17.83 -17.87
C GLY A 72 7.99 17.96 -19.05
N GLY A 73 6.75 18.39 -18.80
CA GLY A 73 5.69 18.49 -19.81
C GLY A 73 4.95 17.16 -20.09
N GLN A 74 5.41 16.04 -19.52
CA GLN A 74 4.79 14.73 -19.66
C GLN A 74 3.91 14.41 -18.44
N GLY A 75 2.68 13.91 -18.70
CA GLY A 75 1.75 13.51 -17.64
C GLY A 75 1.99 12.07 -17.19
N TYR A 76 2.03 11.86 -15.88
CA TYR A 76 2.15 10.55 -15.25
C TYR A 76 1.04 10.34 -14.22
N THR A 77 0.73 9.09 -13.96
CA THR A 77 -0.21 8.69 -12.91
C THR A 77 0.55 8.12 -11.72
N LEU A 78 0.20 8.56 -10.52
CA LEU A 78 0.57 7.93 -9.27
C LEU A 78 -0.69 7.39 -8.62
N ALA A 79 -0.72 6.10 -8.34
CA ALA A 79 -1.82 5.43 -7.65
C ALA A 79 -1.32 4.82 -6.36
N VAL A 80 -2.15 4.83 -5.34
CA VAL A 80 -1.86 4.25 -4.02
C VAL A 80 -3.00 3.34 -3.63
N LEU A 81 -2.67 2.14 -3.17
CA LEU A 81 -3.57 1.23 -2.47
C LEU A 81 -3.08 1.07 -1.04
N VAL A 82 -4.01 1.16 -0.11
CA VAL A 82 -3.73 1.01 1.33
C VAL A 82 -4.59 -0.11 1.89
N GLN A 83 -3.97 -0.99 2.67
CA GLN A 83 -4.68 -1.87 3.58
C GLN A 83 -4.42 -1.38 5.00
N ALA A 84 -5.41 -0.73 5.60
CA ALA A 84 -5.27 -0.02 6.86
C ALA A 84 -5.76 -0.87 8.02
N ASN A 85 -4.84 -1.16 8.96
CA ASN A 85 -5.09 -1.93 10.18
C ASN A 85 -4.25 -1.39 11.35
N HIS A 86 -4.35 -0.10 11.64
CA HIS A 86 -3.45 0.57 12.58
C HIS A 86 -4.13 1.69 13.34
N GLY A 87 -3.46 2.19 14.36
CA GLY A 87 -3.83 3.39 15.11
C GLY A 87 -4.86 3.17 16.21
N ILE A 88 -4.78 3.99 17.23
CA ILE A 88 -5.78 4.07 18.29
C ILE A 88 -6.65 5.31 18.11
N ARG A 89 -7.87 5.26 18.64
CA ARG A 89 -8.90 6.28 18.47
C ARG A 89 -8.42 7.72 18.65
N PRO A 90 -7.71 8.08 19.73
CA PRO A 90 -7.31 9.48 19.98
C PRO A 90 -6.37 10.07 18.91
N TRP A 91 -5.70 9.22 18.12
CA TRP A 91 -4.74 9.66 17.11
C TRP A 91 -5.38 10.06 15.79
N LEU A 92 -6.59 9.58 15.50
CA LEU A 92 -7.23 9.82 14.20
C LEU A 92 -7.32 11.31 13.88
N ASN A 93 -6.66 11.68 12.79
CA ASN A 93 -6.74 12.99 12.17
C ASN A 93 -7.30 12.89 10.75
N ILE A 94 -8.28 13.72 10.44
CA ILE A 94 -8.83 13.83 9.08
C ILE A 94 -8.70 15.28 8.65
N LEU A 95 -7.91 15.52 7.61
CA LEU A 95 -7.64 16.87 7.08
C LEU A 95 -7.20 17.88 8.16
N GLY A 96 -6.38 17.41 9.12
CA GLY A 96 -5.88 18.24 10.22
C GLY A 96 -6.86 18.43 11.39
N LYS A 97 -8.02 17.80 11.35
CA LYS A 97 -8.97 17.80 12.47
C LYS A 97 -8.76 16.57 13.35
N PRO A 98 -8.65 16.70 14.67
CA PRO A 98 -8.44 15.60 15.60
C PRO A 98 -9.75 14.82 15.85
N VAL A 99 -10.26 14.16 14.82
CA VAL A 99 -11.58 13.49 14.83
C VAL A 99 -11.66 12.44 15.92
N GLY A 100 -10.59 11.69 16.15
CA GLY A 100 -10.57 10.66 17.19
C GLY A 100 -10.78 11.21 18.60
N LYS A 101 -10.32 12.44 18.89
CA LYS A 101 -10.58 13.11 20.17
C LYS A 101 -12.01 13.65 20.27
N LEU A 102 -12.65 13.91 19.15
CA LEU A 102 -14.04 14.39 19.08
C LEU A 102 -15.07 13.25 19.12
N MET A 103 -14.60 12.01 18.88
CA MET A 103 -15.43 10.80 18.85
C MET A 103 -14.80 9.73 19.74
N PRO A 104 -14.73 9.92 21.07
CA PRO A 104 -14.06 8.99 21.97
C PRO A 104 -14.83 7.69 22.23
N GLU A 105 -16.12 7.65 21.90
CA GLU A 105 -16.98 6.49 22.14
C GLU A 105 -16.50 5.27 21.34
N GLY A 106 -16.48 4.12 21.97
CA GLY A 106 -16.05 2.87 21.37
C GLY A 106 -14.53 2.72 21.25
N SER A 107 -13.75 3.50 22.01
CA SER A 107 -12.33 3.24 22.20
C SER A 107 -12.15 1.96 22.99
N LEU A 108 -11.32 1.04 22.48
CA LEU A 108 -11.13 -0.31 23.03
C LEU A 108 -9.68 -0.61 23.37
N LEU A 109 -8.74 0.14 22.83
CA LEU A 109 -7.32 -0.17 22.90
C LEU A 109 -6.55 0.89 23.73
N ASP A 110 -5.71 0.40 24.64
CA ASP A 110 -4.80 1.25 25.43
C ASP A 110 -3.50 1.55 24.69
N HIS A 111 -3.15 0.73 23.68
CA HIS A 111 -1.93 0.88 22.90
C HIS A 111 -2.11 0.32 21.48
N GLU A 112 -1.30 0.82 20.55
CA GLU A 112 -1.31 0.37 19.17
C GLU A 112 -0.63 -0.98 19.02
N THR A 113 -1.26 -1.89 18.26
CA THR A 113 -0.74 -3.21 17.91
C THR A 113 -0.86 -3.52 16.42
N GLY A 114 -1.35 -2.58 15.64
CA GLY A 114 -1.66 -2.78 14.23
C GLY A 114 -0.51 -2.42 13.29
N SER A 115 -0.76 -2.56 11.99
CA SER A 115 0.16 -2.27 10.89
C SER A 115 -0.59 -1.77 9.67
N ILE A 116 0.14 -1.24 8.69
CA ILE A 116 -0.42 -0.77 7.43
C ILE A 116 0.40 -1.28 6.25
N ILE A 117 -0.27 -1.69 5.18
CA ILE A 117 0.38 -1.94 3.90
C ILE A 117 0.00 -0.79 2.96
N VAL A 118 1.02 -0.17 2.35
CA VAL A 118 0.86 0.86 1.33
C VAL A 118 1.61 0.45 0.08
N ILE A 119 0.86 0.29 -1.01
CA ILE A 119 1.41 -0.02 -2.33
C ILE A 119 1.25 1.22 -3.21
N VAL A 120 2.37 1.70 -3.75
CA VAL A 120 2.40 2.83 -4.68
C VAL A 120 2.75 2.32 -6.07
N ALA A 121 1.90 2.59 -7.04
CA ALA A 121 2.10 2.25 -8.44
C ALA A 121 2.19 3.52 -9.29
N THR A 122 3.05 3.52 -10.30
CA THR A 122 3.16 4.64 -11.24
C THR A 122 3.52 4.16 -12.65
N ASP A 123 3.15 4.95 -13.65
CA ASP A 123 3.61 4.83 -15.04
C ASP A 123 4.82 5.74 -15.34
N ALA A 124 5.35 6.45 -14.35
CA ALA A 124 6.56 7.24 -14.49
C ALA A 124 7.80 6.33 -14.54
N PRO A 125 8.78 6.59 -15.45
CA PRO A 125 10.02 5.82 -15.56
C PRO A 125 10.97 6.18 -14.40
N LEU A 126 10.79 5.52 -13.28
CA LEU A 126 11.57 5.71 -12.05
C LEU A 126 12.55 4.57 -11.82
N SER A 127 13.76 4.89 -11.36
CA SER A 127 14.73 3.91 -10.89
C SER A 127 14.29 3.23 -9.60
N ALA A 128 14.88 2.10 -9.27
CA ALA A 128 14.66 1.44 -7.99
C ALA A 128 14.97 2.35 -6.79
N LEU A 129 15.96 3.23 -6.90
CA LEU A 129 16.29 4.19 -5.86
C LEU A 129 15.20 5.25 -5.71
N SER A 130 14.73 5.82 -6.81
CA SER A 130 13.62 6.79 -6.82
C SER A 130 12.32 6.19 -6.30
N LEU A 131 12.00 4.95 -6.69
CA LEU A 131 10.85 4.21 -6.17
C LEU A 131 10.94 3.98 -4.66
N ARG A 132 12.15 3.66 -4.16
CA ARG A 132 12.40 3.53 -2.72
C ARG A 132 12.15 4.86 -1.98
N HIS A 133 12.52 5.99 -2.57
CA HIS A 133 12.23 7.31 -2.01
C HIS A 133 10.73 7.61 -2.01
N VAL A 134 10.02 7.25 -3.08
CA VAL A 134 8.56 7.37 -3.15
C VAL A 134 7.89 6.53 -2.06
N ALA A 135 8.27 5.26 -1.93
CA ALA A 135 7.74 4.37 -0.89
C ALA A 135 7.91 4.96 0.52
N ARG A 136 9.09 5.48 0.84
CA ARG A 136 9.35 6.10 2.15
C ARG A 136 8.44 7.29 2.47
N ARG A 137 7.97 8.02 1.45
CA ARG A 137 7.05 9.14 1.65
C ARG A 137 5.64 8.73 2.04
N ALA A 138 5.26 7.46 1.84
CA ALA A 138 4.00 6.93 2.32
C ALA A 138 3.85 7.10 3.85
N GLY A 139 4.95 6.92 4.60
CA GLY A 139 4.96 7.15 6.04
C GLY A 139 4.56 8.56 6.46
N LEU A 140 4.86 9.58 5.64
CA LEU A 140 4.40 10.95 5.90
C LEU A 140 2.87 11.08 5.75
N GLY A 141 2.29 10.32 4.81
CA GLY A 141 0.83 10.23 4.65
C GLY A 141 0.16 9.57 5.86
N VAL A 142 0.73 8.47 6.32
CA VAL A 142 0.28 7.74 7.52
C VAL A 142 0.35 8.65 8.75
N ALA A 143 1.46 9.37 8.95
CA ALA A 143 1.62 10.32 10.06
C ALA A 143 0.60 11.47 10.01
N ARG A 144 0.22 11.95 8.82
CA ARG A 144 -0.84 12.96 8.66
C ARG A 144 -2.23 12.43 9.04
N GLY A 145 -2.45 11.13 8.95
CA GLY A 145 -3.63 10.45 9.48
C GLY A 145 -3.63 10.33 11.00
N GLY A 146 -2.47 10.60 11.64
CA GLY A 146 -2.33 10.66 13.09
C GLY A 146 -1.46 9.56 13.71
N SER A 147 -1.03 8.54 12.95
CA SER A 147 -0.13 7.51 13.49
C SER A 147 1.27 8.07 13.75
N PRO A 148 1.84 7.84 14.93
CA PRO A 148 3.22 8.25 15.24
C PRO A 148 4.28 7.29 14.68
N GLY A 149 3.88 6.14 14.07
CA GLY A 149 4.79 5.11 13.64
C GLY A 149 5.41 4.36 14.82
N GLY A 150 4.58 3.67 15.61
CA GLY A 150 5.02 2.94 16.79
C GLY A 150 5.93 1.75 16.49
N ASN A 151 6.78 1.37 17.44
CA ASN A 151 7.73 0.25 17.28
C ASN A 151 7.05 -1.13 17.17
N ASN A 152 5.79 -1.25 17.56
CA ASN A 152 5.02 -2.48 17.44
C ASN A 152 4.36 -2.64 16.06
N SER A 153 4.50 -1.64 15.19
CA SER A 153 3.95 -1.65 13.84
C SER A 153 4.90 -2.32 12.86
N GLY A 154 4.38 -3.25 12.06
CA GLY A 154 5.07 -3.90 10.94
C GLY A 154 4.74 -3.25 9.60
N ASP A 155 4.75 -1.92 9.51
CA ASP A 155 4.35 -1.17 8.32
C ASP A 155 5.16 -1.56 7.08
N ILE A 156 4.47 -1.82 5.97
CA ILE A 156 5.08 -2.19 4.70
C ILE A 156 4.76 -1.12 3.65
N PHE A 157 5.81 -0.52 3.10
CA PHE A 157 5.70 0.44 2.00
C PHE A 157 6.40 -0.10 0.76
N LEU A 158 5.65 -0.36 -0.30
CA LEU A 158 6.14 -0.85 -1.58
C LEU A 158 5.84 0.18 -2.68
N ALA A 159 6.80 0.43 -3.57
CA ALA A 159 6.55 1.20 -4.77
C ALA A 159 7.08 0.46 -6.00
N PHE A 160 6.34 0.52 -7.11
CA PHE A 160 6.77 -0.01 -8.39
C PHE A 160 6.34 0.88 -9.55
N SER A 161 7.05 0.76 -10.67
CA SER A 161 6.71 1.41 -11.93
C SER A 161 6.35 0.39 -13.00
N VAL A 162 5.35 0.72 -13.81
CA VAL A 162 4.95 -0.02 -15.01
C VAL A 162 5.38 0.68 -16.31
N ALA A 163 6.25 1.70 -16.22
CA ALA A 163 6.66 2.52 -17.36
C ALA A 163 7.27 1.70 -18.51
N GLU A 164 8.05 0.69 -18.17
CA GLU A 164 8.65 -0.23 -19.13
C GLU A 164 8.66 -1.64 -18.54
N PRO A 165 7.84 -2.55 -19.06
CA PRO A 165 7.96 -3.95 -18.71
C PRO A 165 9.31 -4.44 -19.22
N ALA A 166 10.29 -4.53 -18.33
CA ALA A 166 11.61 -5.00 -18.70
C ALA A 166 11.55 -6.49 -18.99
N VAL A 167 11.58 -6.84 -20.26
CA VAL A 167 12.09 -8.14 -20.66
C VAL A 167 13.57 -8.11 -20.33
N MET A 168 13.98 -8.77 -19.25
CA MET A 168 15.41 -8.99 -18.98
C MET A 168 15.90 -10.07 -19.96
N PRO A 169 16.72 -9.71 -20.97
CA PRO A 169 17.31 -10.72 -21.84
C PRO A 169 18.28 -11.54 -20.99
N GLN A 170 17.95 -12.79 -20.74
CA GLN A 170 18.77 -13.71 -19.92
C GLN A 170 20.18 -13.93 -20.49
N ALA A 171 20.39 -13.60 -21.77
CA ALA A 171 21.66 -13.80 -22.48
C ALA A 171 22.47 -12.53 -22.69
N ALA A 172 22.03 -11.35 -22.24
CA ALA A 172 22.77 -10.11 -22.47
C ALA A 172 23.87 -9.94 -21.42
N GLY A 173 25.12 -9.79 -21.87
CA GLY A 173 26.25 -9.48 -20.99
C GLY A 173 26.23 -8.06 -20.41
N PHE A 174 25.31 -7.19 -20.86
CA PHE A 174 25.18 -5.81 -20.41
C PHE A 174 23.71 -5.44 -20.20
N LEU A 175 23.45 -4.62 -19.16
CA LEU A 175 22.14 -4.01 -18.96
C LEU A 175 21.91 -2.91 -19.99
N THR A 176 20.72 -2.85 -20.56
CA THR A 176 20.29 -1.77 -21.45
C THR A 176 20.21 -0.47 -20.63
N GLN A 177 20.74 0.62 -21.18
CA GLN A 177 20.56 1.94 -20.56
C GLN A 177 19.08 2.31 -20.60
N ARG A 178 18.52 2.72 -19.45
CA ARG A 178 17.13 3.18 -19.34
C ARG A 178 17.10 4.69 -19.22
N ASN A 179 16.11 5.30 -19.85
CA ASN A 179 15.78 6.70 -19.61
C ASN A 179 14.98 6.79 -18.32
N GLU A 180 15.53 7.44 -17.31
CA GLU A 180 14.89 7.68 -16.02
C GLU A 180 14.53 9.16 -15.91
N LEU A 181 13.47 9.46 -15.15
CA LEU A 181 13.21 10.82 -14.72
C LEU A 181 14.31 11.29 -13.78
N ASN A 182 14.74 12.53 -13.98
CA ASN A 182 15.68 13.15 -13.06
C ASN A 182 15.05 13.24 -11.66
N PRO A 183 15.72 12.65 -10.63
CA PRO A 183 15.19 12.61 -9.27
C PRO A 183 14.98 14.00 -8.65
N GLU A 184 15.58 15.05 -9.17
CA GLU A 184 15.34 16.43 -8.71
C GLU A 184 13.95 16.96 -9.10
N HIS A 185 13.25 16.29 -10.02
CA HIS A 185 11.90 16.65 -10.47
C HIS A 185 10.78 15.79 -9.87
N ILE A 186 11.14 14.86 -8.94
CA ILE A 186 10.19 13.87 -8.36
C ILE A 186 9.71 14.28 -6.97
#